data_4de3c0853f81d9ab8f4561c662e644cf
#
_entry.id   4de3c0853f81d9ab8f4561c662e644cf
#
_cell.length_a   1.000
_cell.length_b   1.000
_cell.length_c   1.000
_cell.angle_alpha   90.00
_cell.angle_beta   90.00
_cell.angle_gamma   90.00
#
_symmetry.space_group_name_H-M   'P 1'
#
loop_
_entity.id
_entity.type
_entity.pdbx_description
1 polymer ?
#
loop_
_entity_poly.entity_id
_entity_poly.type
_entity_poly.pdbx_seq_one_letter_code
_entity_poly.pdbx_strand_id
1 'polypeptide(L)'
;MFREVDEDDGAGPGDPGRGLKARRARIRQRSDYQRLVLITALFGAAAGSYPVTVLSASLPRIADDLGAADSTITWVIAAPLLAFAVVTPIIGKVGDLYGHRRTYLVSFSIGAVLAFATAFAWDTTSLIVLRTIAQAAKAASGPSAMAMILSVYPQRERTRALGIWAAVVALSPAVGVVTGGPLIEWIGWRSLFVVQGCTVVIALMAGLFIAPETRRRSGIRFDIPGAITLGLGVGGLLLAINRGISWGWTNPIVLTAAIVAPLSLALFVRVEARTEAPLLPPSLMRRKAFTRPMLAQAVLQSGYMGALVMAPFLLERRWGFRPTIIGLAMLPRPLSFAFCARLGSHHDPRHGARRVAVTGMLVFALAMVLAGIGAHQRWLFVFLAGAMLAGAGSGYIRPTIANAVTSAAGDDDLGIAGGSMNMLQ
;
A
#
# COMPACT_ATOMS: atom_id res chain seq x y z
N MET A 1 -28.47 18.74 15.40
CA MET A 1 -29.78 18.70 14.74
C MET A 1 -29.52 18.27 13.28
N PHE A 2 -29.60 16.96 13.02
CA PHE A 2 -29.24 16.37 11.71
C PHE A 2 -30.53 16.15 10.93
N ARG A 3 -30.70 16.86 9.82
CA ARG A 3 -31.76 16.57 8.85
C ARG A 3 -31.30 15.37 8.01
N GLU A 4 -31.99 14.24 8.21
CA GLU A 4 -31.97 13.10 7.29
C GLU A 4 -32.53 13.57 5.93
N VAL A 5 -31.76 13.30 4.89
CA VAL A 5 -32.30 13.34 3.52
C VAL A 5 -32.91 11.96 3.29
N ASP A 6 -34.21 11.85 3.58
CA ASP A 6 -35.03 10.75 3.14
C ASP A 6 -35.23 10.85 1.62
N GLU A 7 -34.47 10.06 0.86
CA GLU A 7 -34.87 9.67 -0.49
C GLU A 7 -35.84 8.48 -0.36
N ASP A 8 -37.12 8.81 -0.29
CA ASP A 8 -38.21 7.87 -0.41
C ASP A 8 -38.43 7.53 -1.90
N ASP A 9 -37.62 6.61 -2.42
CA ASP A 9 -37.82 6.04 -3.74
C ASP A 9 -38.86 4.90 -3.64
N GLY A 10 -39.97 5.10 -4.34
CA GLY A 10 -41.18 4.27 -4.40
C GLY A 10 -40.98 2.80 -4.80
N ALA A 11 -40.38 2.00 -3.95
CA ALA A 11 -40.22 0.55 -4.11
C ALA A 11 -41.31 -0.21 -3.37
N GLY A 12 -41.99 -1.11 -4.07
CA GLY A 12 -43.12 -1.94 -3.59
C GLY A 12 -42.75 -2.93 -2.48
N PRO A 13 -43.72 -3.62 -1.83
CA PRO A 13 -43.54 -4.45 -0.63
C PRO A 13 -42.70 -5.72 -0.79
N GLY A 14 -42.12 -6.01 -1.97
CA GLY A 14 -41.31 -7.20 -2.25
C GLY A 14 -39.84 -6.90 -2.61
N ASP A 15 -39.34 -5.65 -2.45
CA ASP A 15 -37.99 -5.29 -2.84
C ASP A 15 -36.93 -5.88 -1.88
N PRO A 16 -35.97 -6.71 -2.39
CA PRO A 16 -34.87 -7.25 -1.57
C PRO A 16 -33.98 -6.16 -0.96
N GLY A 17 -34.03 -4.93 -1.50
CA GLY A 17 -33.34 -3.74 -0.96
C GLY A 17 -33.89 -3.29 0.39
N ARG A 18 -35.18 -3.52 0.71
CA ARG A 18 -35.79 -3.18 2.01
C ARG A 18 -35.20 -4.01 3.15
N GLY A 19 -34.99 -5.31 2.94
CA GLY A 19 -34.38 -6.20 3.93
C GLY A 19 -32.96 -5.81 4.28
N LEU A 20 -32.15 -5.40 3.29
CA LEU A 20 -30.79 -4.92 3.45
C LEU A 20 -30.76 -3.55 4.16
N LYS A 21 -31.63 -2.59 3.79
CA LYS A 21 -31.72 -1.28 4.44
C LYS A 21 -32.10 -1.44 5.92
N ALA A 22 -33.11 -2.28 6.23
CA ALA A 22 -33.57 -2.55 7.61
C ALA A 22 -32.46 -3.23 8.45
N ARG A 23 -31.74 -4.21 7.89
CA ARG A 23 -30.61 -4.88 8.56
C ARG A 23 -29.47 -3.92 8.87
N ARG A 24 -29.15 -3.02 7.95
CA ARG A 24 -28.14 -1.96 8.13
C ARG A 24 -28.56 -0.97 9.20
N ALA A 25 -29.82 -0.53 9.23
CA ALA A 25 -30.34 0.37 10.26
C ALA A 25 -30.19 -0.26 11.66
N ARG A 26 -30.53 -1.55 11.82
CA ARG A 26 -30.31 -2.28 13.08
C ARG A 26 -28.85 -2.35 13.50
N ILE A 27 -27.91 -2.57 12.53
CA ILE A 27 -26.49 -2.62 12.83
C ILE A 27 -25.98 -1.25 13.27
N ARG A 28 -26.44 -0.16 12.64
CA ARG A 28 -26.06 1.22 13.01
C ARG A 28 -26.51 1.62 14.42
N GLN A 29 -27.58 1.06 14.94
CA GLN A 29 -28.11 1.32 16.28
C GLN A 29 -27.39 0.55 17.38
N ARG A 30 -26.48 -0.37 17.05
CA ARG A 30 -25.73 -1.14 18.05
C ARG A 30 -24.70 -0.26 18.77
N SER A 31 -24.55 -0.50 20.05
CA SER A 31 -23.54 0.19 20.89
C SER A 31 -22.10 -0.07 20.44
N ASP A 32 -21.85 -1.20 19.76
CA ASP A 32 -20.55 -1.61 19.25
C ASP A 32 -20.30 -1.20 17.77
N TYR A 33 -21.20 -0.38 17.18
CA TYR A 33 -21.10 0.00 15.74
C TYR A 33 -19.75 0.60 15.35
N GLN A 34 -19.18 1.46 16.19
CA GLN A 34 -17.85 2.05 15.94
C GLN A 34 -16.77 0.97 15.82
N ARG A 35 -16.80 -0.04 16.70
CA ARG A 35 -15.86 -1.17 16.65
C ARG A 35 -16.04 -2.01 15.39
N LEU A 36 -17.29 -2.24 14.97
CA LEU A 36 -17.60 -2.98 13.74
C LEU A 36 -17.07 -2.25 12.51
N VAL A 37 -17.22 -0.92 12.44
CA VAL A 37 -16.64 -0.09 11.36
C VAL A 37 -15.11 -0.18 11.35
N LEU A 38 -14.49 -0.08 12.52
CA LEU A 38 -13.03 -0.22 12.64
C LEU A 38 -12.58 -1.60 12.15
N ILE A 39 -13.21 -2.68 12.60
CA ILE A 39 -12.89 -4.05 12.16
C ILE A 39 -13.04 -4.18 10.65
N THR A 40 -14.09 -3.63 10.05
CA THR A 40 -14.31 -3.64 8.59
C THR A 40 -13.17 -2.90 7.87
N ALA A 41 -12.77 -1.75 8.37
CA ALA A 41 -11.65 -0.97 7.84
C ALA A 41 -10.32 -1.73 7.96
N LEU A 42 -10.09 -2.43 9.07
CA LEU A 42 -8.90 -3.26 9.31
C LEU A 42 -8.84 -4.44 8.34
N PHE A 43 -9.95 -5.15 8.15
CA PHE A 43 -10.02 -6.25 7.17
C PHE A 43 -9.77 -5.76 5.74
N GLY A 44 -10.34 -4.62 5.36
CA GLY A 44 -10.11 -4.01 4.06
C GLY A 44 -8.65 -3.65 3.83
N ALA A 45 -7.99 -3.07 4.82
CA ALA A 45 -6.57 -2.73 4.76
C ALA A 45 -5.67 -3.99 4.71
N ALA A 46 -5.96 -4.99 5.53
CA ALA A 46 -5.22 -6.26 5.55
C ALA A 46 -5.34 -6.99 4.21
N ALA A 47 -6.53 -7.05 3.61
CA ALA A 47 -6.75 -7.65 2.29
C ALA A 47 -5.94 -6.95 1.16
N GLY A 48 -5.61 -5.66 1.34
CA GLY A 48 -4.75 -4.90 0.44
C GLY A 48 -3.25 -5.19 0.60
N SER A 49 -2.78 -5.34 1.85
CA SER A 49 -1.35 -5.40 2.21
C SER A 49 -0.78 -6.82 2.23
N TYR A 50 -1.57 -7.80 2.68
CA TYR A 50 -1.18 -9.22 2.83
C TYR A 50 -0.52 -9.83 1.58
N PRO A 51 -1.01 -9.62 0.34
CA PRO A 51 -0.50 -10.35 -0.81
C PRO A 51 0.92 -9.96 -1.24
N VAL A 52 1.37 -8.76 -0.91
CA VAL A 52 2.68 -8.27 -1.35
C VAL A 52 3.81 -9.10 -0.73
N THR A 53 3.72 -9.38 0.55
CA THR A 53 4.77 -10.11 1.29
C THR A 53 4.70 -11.61 1.08
N VAL A 54 3.49 -12.17 0.97
CA VAL A 54 3.31 -13.59 0.61
C VAL A 54 3.94 -13.86 -0.75
N LEU A 55 3.66 -13.01 -1.73
CA LEU A 55 4.20 -13.16 -3.08
C LEU A 55 5.70 -12.95 -3.15
N SER A 56 6.27 -12.05 -2.36
CA SER A 56 7.73 -11.87 -2.39
C SER A 56 8.46 -13.16 -2.05
N ALA A 57 7.95 -13.93 -1.08
CA ALA A 57 8.51 -15.23 -0.71
C ALA A 57 8.28 -16.32 -1.77
N SER A 58 7.31 -16.14 -2.68
CA SER A 58 6.93 -17.12 -3.70
C SER A 58 7.51 -16.84 -5.08
N LEU A 59 8.05 -15.64 -5.29
CA LEU A 59 8.49 -15.20 -6.62
C LEU A 59 9.42 -16.18 -7.32
N PRO A 60 10.46 -16.76 -6.65
CA PRO A 60 11.35 -17.71 -7.31
C PRO A 60 10.60 -18.91 -7.84
N ARG A 61 9.68 -19.47 -7.04
CA ARG A 61 8.91 -20.66 -7.41
C ARG A 61 7.90 -20.38 -8.52
N ILE A 62 7.31 -19.19 -8.53
CA ILE A 62 6.43 -18.75 -9.64
C ILE A 62 7.26 -18.54 -10.91
N ALA A 63 8.48 -18.03 -10.81
CA ALA A 63 9.39 -17.85 -11.91
C ALA A 63 9.74 -19.18 -12.57
N ASP A 64 10.10 -20.19 -11.74
CA ASP A 64 10.43 -21.54 -12.22
C ASP A 64 9.22 -22.23 -12.87
N ASP A 65 8.01 -22.12 -12.26
CA ASP A 65 6.76 -22.74 -12.76
C ASP A 65 6.29 -22.12 -14.09
N LEU A 66 6.49 -20.82 -14.28
CA LEU A 66 6.10 -20.11 -15.51
C LEU A 66 7.25 -19.94 -16.52
N GLY A 67 8.44 -20.49 -16.24
CA GLY A 67 9.62 -20.35 -17.10
C GLY A 67 10.06 -18.89 -17.29
N ALA A 68 9.85 -18.04 -16.29
CA ALA A 68 10.11 -16.61 -16.38
C ALA A 68 11.48 -16.24 -15.83
N ALA A 69 12.15 -15.27 -16.45
CA ALA A 69 13.37 -14.69 -15.90
C ALA A 69 13.09 -13.95 -14.59
N ASP A 70 14.03 -14.00 -13.62
CA ASP A 70 13.91 -13.32 -12.31
C ASP A 70 13.61 -11.82 -12.44
N SER A 71 14.17 -11.15 -13.47
CA SER A 71 13.88 -9.74 -13.76
C SER A 71 12.46 -9.49 -14.26
N THR A 72 11.83 -10.46 -14.89
CA THR A 72 10.45 -10.34 -15.39
C THR A 72 9.44 -10.63 -14.30
N ILE A 73 9.68 -11.65 -13.48
CA ILE A 73 8.73 -12.03 -12.43
C ILE A 73 8.64 -10.98 -11.32
N THR A 74 9.66 -10.16 -11.09
CA THR A 74 9.60 -9.05 -10.12
C THR A 74 8.50 -8.03 -10.44
N TRP A 75 8.07 -7.93 -11.72
CA TRP A 75 6.94 -7.11 -12.14
C TRP A 75 5.60 -7.55 -11.55
N VAL A 76 5.48 -8.79 -11.11
CA VAL A 76 4.29 -9.28 -10.38
C VAL A 76 4.08 -8.52 -9.07
N ILE A 77 5.13 -7.91 -8.51
CA ILE A 77 5.05 -7.01 -7.35
C ILE A 77 5.15 -5.53 -7.76
N ALA A 78 6.09 -5.17 -8.62
CA ALA A 78 6.39 -3.79 -8.95
C ALA A 78 5.24 -3.08 -9.69
N ALA A 79 4.67 -3.70 -10.73
CA ALA A 79 3.58 -3.09 -11.50
C ALA A 79 2.29 -2.87 -10.67
N PRO A 80 1.83 -3.83 -9.85
CA PRO A 80 0.71 -3.62 -8.94
C PRO A 80 0.94 -2.50 -7.92
N LEU A 81 2.14 -2.41 -7.34
CA LEU A 81 2.45 -1.34 -6.37
C LEU A 81 2.44 0.03 -7.04
N LEU A 82 3.00 0.13 -8.25
CA LEU A 82 2.95 1.34 -9.04
C LEU A 82 1.52 1.76 -9.36
N ALA A 83 0.71 0.84 -9.87
CA ALA A 83 -0.69 1.11 -10.18
C ALA A 83 -1.47 1.55 -8.93
N PHE A 84 -1.22 0.89 -7.79
CA PHE A 84 -1.81 1.27 -6.51
C PHE A 84 -1.41 2.70 -6.11
N ALA A 85 -0.13 3.05 -6.21
CA ALA A 85 0.38 4.38 -5.85
C ALA A 85 -0.24 5.49 -6.71
N VAL A 86 -0.34 5.27 -8.04
CA VAL A 86 -0.92 6.23 -8.98
C VAL A 86 -2.43 6.37 -8.79
N VAL A 87 -3.13 5.25 -8.59
CA VAL A 87 -4.60 5.23 -8.53
C VAL A 87 -5.14 5.66 -7.16
N THR A 88 -4.38 5.49 -6.07
CA THR A 88 -4.84 5.81 -4.70
C THR A 88 -5.32 7.25 -4.54
N PRO A 89 -4.60 8.30 -4.94
CA PRO A 89 -5.09 9.69 -4.85
C PRO A 89 -6.35 9.92 -5.69
N ILE A 90 -6.40 9.30 -6.87
CA ILE A 90 -7.54 9.36 -7.79
C ILE A 90 -8.80 8.81 -7.11
N ILE A 91 -8.70 7.59 -6.62
CA ILE A 91 -9.81 6.90 -5.94
C ILE A 91 -10.19 7.59 -4.63
N GLY A 92 -9.26 8.22 -3.93
CA GLY A 92 -9.55 9.05 -2.77
C GLY A 92 -10.52 10.19 -3.13
N LYS A 93 -10.22 10.96 -4.18
CA LYS A 93 -11.12 12.02 -4.70
C LYS A 93 -12.46 11.46 -5.22
N VAL A 94 -12.46 10.32 -5.90
CA VAL A 94 -13.69 9.64 -6.32
C VAL A 94 -14.55 9.29 -5.08
N GLY A 95 -13.93 8.88 -3.99
CA GLY A 95 -14.59 8.63 -2.72
C GLY A 95 -15.21 9.89 -2.11
N ASP A 96 -14.52 11.03 -2.18
CA ASP A 96 -15.05 12.31 -1.71
C ASP A 96 -16.27 12.78 -2.53
N LEU A 97 -16.26 12.57 -3.86
CA LEU A 97 -17.34 12.98 -4.77
C LEU A 97 -18.56 12.05 -4.70
N TYR A 98 -18.34 10.74 -4.80
CA TYR A 98 -19.41 9.74 -4.93
C TYR A 98 -19.76 9.03 -3.63
N GLY A 99 -18.99 9.28 -2.56
CA GLY A 99 -19.12 8.64 -1.25
C GLY A 99 -18.18 7.44 -1.10
N HIS A 100 -17.41 7.45 -0.01
CA HIS A 100 -16.38 6.42 0.25
C HIS A 100 -16.95 5.01 0.38
N ARG A 101 -18.19 4.87 0.83
CA ARG A 101 -18.82 3.55 0.88
C ARG A 101 -19.06 2.96 -0.50
N ARG A 102 -19.64 3.73 -1.44
CA ARG A 102 -19.84 3.25 -2.82
C ARG A 102 -18.52 2.91 -3.48
N THR A 103 -17.53 3.79 -3.35
CA THR A 103 -16.18 3.60 -3.88
C THR A 103 -15.54 2.34 -3.31
N TYR A 104 -15.65 2.10 -1.99
CA TYR A 104 -15.18 0.89 -1.35
C TYR A 104 -15.83 -0.36 -1.93
N LEU A 105 -17.16 -0.40 -2.00
CA LEU A 105 -17.90 -1.57 -2.49
C LEU A 105 -17.58 -1.91 -3.95
N VAL A 106 -17.56 -0.90 -4.84
CA VAL A 106 -17.21 -1.10 -6.26
C VAL A 106 -15.78 -1.59 -6.39
N SER A 107 -14.83 -0.93 -5.72
CA SER A 107 -13.42 -1.29 -5.74
C SER A 107 -13.16 -2.71 -5.23
N PHE A 108 -13.80 -3.10 -4.13
CA PHE A 108 -13.63 -4.45 -3.58
C PHE A 108 -14.36 -5.51 -4.41
N SER A 109 -15.48 -5.19 -5.06
CA SER A 109 -16.14 -6.11 -6.00
C SER A 109 -15.26 -6.42 -7.20
N ILE A 110 -14.71 -5.39 -7.85
CA ILE A 110 -13.77 -5.57 -8.97
C ILE A 110 -12.52 -6.29 -8.49
N GLY A 111 -11.98 -5.89 -7.33
CA GLY A 111 -10.81 -6.50 -6.72
C GLY A 111 -10.98 -7.98 -6.39
N ALA A 112 -12.16 -8.41 -5.95
CA ALA A 112 -12.48 -9.81 -5.67
C ALA A 112 -12.49 -10.65 -6.95
N VAL A 113 -13.21 -10.21 -7.98
CA VAL A 113 -13.27 -10.89 -9.28
C VAL A 113 -11.87 -11.05 -9.86
N LEU A 114 -11.09 -9.97 -9.87
CA LEU A 114 -9.74 -9.99 -10.43
C LEU A 114 -8.75 -10.80 -9.58
N ALA A 115 -8.92 -10.86 -8.26
CA ALA A 115 -8.11 -11.73 -7.41
C ALA A 115 -8.33 -13.20 -7.77
N PHE A 116 -9.58 -13.64 -7.93
CA PHE A 116 -9.85 -14.99 -8.39
C PHE A 116 -9.36 -15.23 -9.82
N ALA A 117 -9.58 -14.28 -10.73
CA ALA A 117 -9.07 -14.38 -12.10
C ALA A 117 -7.54 -14.54 -12.15
N THR A 118 -6.82 -13.91 -11.23
CA THR A 118 -5.35 -14.03 -11.13
C THR A 118 -4.90 -15.45 -10.79
N ALA A 119 -5.71 -16.24 -10.07
CA ALA A 119 -5.42 -17.65 -9.78
C ALA A 119 -5.39 -18.51 -11.06
N PHE A 120 -6.06 -18.08 -12.12
CA PHE A 120 -6.13 -18.77 -13.41
C PHE A 120 -5.13 -18.21 -14.43
N ALA A 121 -4.16 -17.40 -14.02
CA ALA A 121 -3.13 -16.87 -14.91
C ALA A 121 -2.35 -18.03 -15.58
N TRP A 122 -2.23 -17.96 -16.93
CA TRP A 122 -1.63 -19.00 -17.76
C TRP A 122 -0.18 -18.71 -18.14
N ASP A 123 0.23 -17.44 -18.06
CA ASP A 123 1.61 -16.98 -18.30
C ASP A 123 1.99 -15.80 -17.40
N THR A 124 3.25 -15.41 -17.44
CA THR A 124 3.77 -14.31 -16.63
C THR A 124 3.10 -12.97 -16.96
N THR A 125 2.76 -12.73 -18.22
CA THR A 125 2.14 -11.47 -18.67
C THR A 125 0.73 -11.35 -18.13
N SER A 126 -0.09 -12.41 -18.27
CA SER A 126 -1.45 -12.46 -17.74
C SER A 126 -1.45 -12.28 -16.21
N LEU A 127 -0.49 -12.90 -15.51
CA LEU A 127 -0.32 -12.75 -14.07
C LEU A 127 -0.03 -11.29 -13.68
N ILE A 128 0.92 -10.63 -14.37
CA ILE A 128 1.28 -9.23 -14.12
C ILE A 128 0.07 -8.31 -14.39
N VAL A 129 -0.61 -8.47 -15.52
CA VAL A 129 -1.72 -7.62 -15.94
C VAL A 129 -2.92 -7.77 -14.99
N LEU A 130 -3.39 -8.99 -14.76
CA LEU A 130 -4.54 -9.25 -13.88
C LEU A 130 -4.28 -8.73 -12.46
N ARG A 131 -3.08 -8.97 -11.94
CA ARG A 131 -2.68 -8.53 -10.63
C ARG A 131 -2.57 -7.00 -10.52
N THR A 132 -2.05 -6.36 -11.57
CA THR A 132 -1.92 -4.89 -11.63
C THR A 132 -3.30 -4.24 -11.58
N ILE A 133 -4.24 -4.72 -12.39
CA ILE A 133 -5.60 -4.20 -12.41
C ILE A 133 -6.33 -4.51 -11.07
N ALA A 134 -6.13 -5.72 -10.50
CA ALA A 134 -6.68 -6.08 -9.20
C ALA A 134 -6.18 -5.18 -8.07
N GLN A 135 -4.92 -4.80 -8.09
CA GLN A 135 -4.33 -3.92 -7.07
C GLN A 135 -4.78 -2.47 -7.25
N ALA A 136 -4.84 -1.98 -8.50
CA ALA A 136 -5.41 -0.68 -8.82
C ALA A 136 -6.87 -0.57 -8.36
N ALA A 137 -7.67 -1.60 -8.60
CA ALA A 137 -9.05 -1.65 -8.13
C ALA A 137 -9.16 -1.52 -6.59
N LYS A 138 -8.22 -2.14 -5.85
CA LYS A 138 -8.20 -2.09 -4.37
C LYS A 138 -7.59 -0.80 -3.80
N ALA A 139 -7.16 0.15 -4.61
CA ALA A 139 -6.58 1.41 -4.16
C ALA A 139 -7.53 2.25 -3.26
N ALA A 140 -8.84 1.99 -3.32
CA ALA A 140 -9.82 2.59 -2.42
C ALA A 140 -9.67 2.16 -0.94
N SER A 141 -8.98 1.06 -0.65
CA SER A 141 -8.94 0.46 0.69
C SER A 141 -8.45 1.43 1.78
N GLY A 142 -7.36 2.14 1.53
CA GLY A 142 -6.79 3.11 2.46
C GLY A 142 -7.66 4.35 2.67
N PRO A 143 -7.92 5.15 1.62
CA PRO A 143 -8.73 6.37 1.73
C PRO A 143 -10.13 6.11 2.29
N SER A 144 -10.80 5.05 1.82
CA SER A 144 -12.16 4.73 2.29
C SER A 144 -12.16 4.24 3.73
N ALA A 145 -11.18 3.42 4.15
CA ALA A 145 -11.05 3.00 5.54
C ALA A 145 -10.88 4.19 6.48
N MET A 146 -9.99 5.12 6.13
CA MET A 146 -9.74 6.33 6.90
C MET A 146 -10.99 7.20 7.00
N ALA A 147 -11.68 7.44 5.89
CA ALA A 147 -12.92 8.22 5.86
C ALA A 147 -14.04 7.57 6.68
N MET A 148 -14.20 6.23 6.61
CA MET A 148 -15.16 5.49 7.41
C MET A 148 -14.87 5.61 8.92
N ILE A 149 -13.60 5.48 9.35
CA ILE A 149 -13.22 5.65 10.76
C ILE A 149 -13.52 7.07 11.22
N LEU A 150 -13.10 8.09 10.45
CA LEU A 150 -13.32 9.50 10.80
C LEU A 150 -14.79 9.90 10.85
N SER A 151 -15.68 9.19 10.11
CA SER A 151 -17.12 9.49 10.09
C SER A 151 -17.89 9.01 11.32
N VAL A 152 -17.40 7.96 12.02
CA VAL A 152 -18.11 7.36 13.17
C VAL A 152 -17.43 7.61 14.51
N TYR A 153 -16.12 7.91 14.54
CA TYR A 153 -15.40 8.17 15.78
C TYR A 153 -15.44 9.66 16.16
N PRO A 154 -15.74 10.00 17.44
CA PRO A 154 -15.65 11.36 17.93
C PRO A 154 -14.19 11.84 17.92
N GLN A 155 -13.98 13.16 17.82
CA GLN A 155 -12.65 13.79 17.68
C GLN A 155 -11.61 13.23 18.67
N ARG A 156 -12.03 13.02 19.93
CA ARG A 156 -11.13 12.56 21.01
C ARG A 156 -10.60 11.14 20.81
N GLU A 157 -11.32 10.28 20.07
CA GLU A 157 -10.98 8.86 19.88
C GLU A 157 -10.38 8.57 18.50
N ARG A 158 -10.44 9.52 17.57
CA ARG A 158 -9.94 9.36 16.19
C ARG A 158 -8.48 8.94 16.13
N THR A 159 -7.62 9.61 16.91
CA THR A 159 -6.18 9.31 16.96
C THR A 159 -5.92 7.86 17.38
N ARG A 160 -6.68 7.37 18.38
CA ARG A 160 -6.57 5.98 18.84
C ARG A 160 -7.03 4.99 17.78
N ALA A 161 -8.19 5.24 17.14
CA ALA A 161 -8.73 4.37 16.10
C ALA A 161 -7.82 4.29 14.87
N LEU A 162 -7.29 5.43 14.41
CA LEU A 162 -6.32 5.49 13.32
C LEU A 162 -4.99 4.85 13.69
N GLY A 163 -4.55 4.97 14.96
CA GLY A 163 -3.37 4.27 15.46
C GLY A 163 -3.50 2.76 15.42
N ILE A 164 -4.66 2.21 15.79
CA ILE A 164 -4.97 0.78 15.69
C ILE A 164 -4.96 0.35 14.21
N TRP A 165 -5.59 1.13 13.33
CA TRP A 165 -5.61 0.88 11.90
C TRP A 165 -4.19 0.84 11.32
N ALA A 166 -3.36 1.84 11.62
CA ALA A 166 -1.97 1.89 11.16
C ALA A 166 -1.14 0.72 11.68
N ALA A 167 -1.34 0.30 12.94
CA ALA A 167 -0.64 -0.85 13.52
C ALA A 167 -1.00 -2.15 12.79
N VAL A 168 -2.28 -2.38 12.47
CA VAL A 168 -2.71 -3.58 11.73
C VAL A 168 -2.18 -3.56 10.30
N VAL A 169 -2.21 -2.41 9.62
CA VAL A 169 -1.61 -2.27 8.28
C VAL A 169 -0.11 -2.61 8.32
N ALA A 170 0.60 -2.15 9.34
CA ALA A 170 2.04 -2.43 9.50
C ALA A 170 2.35 -3.91 9.85
N LEU A 171 1.44 -4.60 10.56
CA LEU A 171 1.61 -6.00 10.96
C LEU A 171 1.08 -7.01 9.91
N SER A 172 0.17 -6.60 9.04
CA SER A 172 -0.41 -7.47 7.99
C SER A 172 0.65 -8.16 7.11
N PRO A 173 1.76 -7.51 6.72
CA PRO A 173 2.85 -8.16 6.02
C PRO A 173 3.48 -9.33 6.79
N ALA A 174 3.60 -9.24 8.12
CA ALA A 174 4.17 -10.33 8.92
C ALA A 174 3.29 -11.60 8.89
N VAL A 175 1.97 -11.43 8.97
CA VAL A 175 1.02 -12.53 8.84
C VAL A 175 1.16 -13.19 7.46
N GLY A 176 1.30 -12.38 6.40
CA GLY A 176 1.51 -12.86 5.04
C GLY A 176 2.76 -13.74 4.90
N VAL A 177 3.87 -13.31 5.50
CA VAL A 177 5.13 -14.06 5.46
C VAL A 177 4.99 -15.43 6.11
N VAL A 178 4.31 -15.53 7.27
CA VAL A 178 4.14 -16.80 8.00
C VAL A 178 3.21 -17.76 7.29
N THR A 179 2.09 -17.25 6.79
CA THR A 179 1.06 -18.10 6.19
C THR A 179 1.34 -18.47 4.74
N GLY A 180 2.09 -17.63 4.04
CA GLY A 180 2.36 -17.80 2.62
C GLY A 180 3.21 -19.01 2.28
N GLY A 181 4.29 -19.24 3.04
CA GLY A 181 5.19 -20.35 2.81
C GLY A 181 4.51 -21.72 2.82
N PRO A 182 3.84 -22.11 3.93
CA PRO A 182 3.09 -23.38 3.98
C PRO A 182 2.01 -23.49 2.91
N LEU A 183 1.28 -22.42 2.64
CA LEU A 183 0.22 -22.40 1.64
C LEU A 183 0.77 -22.74 0.23
N ILE A 184 1.94 -22.18 -0.11
CA ILE A 184 2.60 -22.42 -1.39
C ILE A 184 3.11 -23.86 -1.48
N GLU A 185 3.70 -24.39 -0.41
CA GLU A 185 4.25 -25.72 -0.41
C GLU A 185 3.19 -26.82 -0.50
N TRP A 186 2.03 -26.62 0.14
CA TRP A 186 0.99 -27.65 0.21
C TRP A 186 -0.01 -27.57 -0.94
N ILE A 187 -0.37 -26.37 -1.38
CA ILE A 187 -1.48 -26.18 -2.35
C ILE A 187 -1.00 -25.49 -3.63
N GLY A 188 0.21 -24.93 -3.62
CA GLY A 188 0.78 -24.19 -4.75
C GLY A 188 0.48 -22.68 -4.70
N TRP A 189 1.22 -21.90 -5.48
CA TRP A 189 1.17 -20.44 -5.47
C TRP A 189 -0.17 -19.84 -5.92
N ARG A 190 -0.93 -20.56 -6.76
CA ARG A 190 -2.26 -20.13 -7.23
C ARG A 190 -3.26 -19.99 -6.07
N SER A 191 -3.10 -20.81 -5.03
CA SER A 191 -3.92 -20.75 -3.81
C SER A 191 -3.83 -19.41 -3.08
N LEU A 192 -2.71 -18.69 -3.21
CA LEU A 192 -2.53 -17.35 -2.63
C LEU A 192 -3.57 -16.36 -3.14
N PHE A 193 -3.89 -16.43 -4.43
CA PHE A 193 -4.87 -15.54 -5.05
C PHE A 193 -6.30 -15.94 -4.72
N VAL A 194 -6.55 -17.23 -4.53
CA VAL A 194 -7.85 -17.72 -4.02
C VAL A 194 -8.07 -17.22 -2.60
N VAL A 195 -7.09 -17.40 -1.70
CA VAL A 195 -7.17 -16.89 -0.32
C VAL A 195 -7.32 -15.38 -0.30
N GLN A 196 -6.58 -14.67 -1.17
CA GLN A 196 -6.75 -13.22 -1.35
C GLN A 196 -8.18 -12.87 -1.79
N GLY A 197 -8.72 -13.56 -2.79
CA GLY A 197 -10.09 -13.39 -3.26
C GLY A 197 -11.11 -13.58 -2.14
N CYS A 198 -10.98 -14.65 -1.35
CA CYS A 198 -11.82 -14.90 -0.18
C CYS A 198 -11.73 -13.79 0.86
N THR A 199 -10.52 -13.30 1.18
CA THR A 199 -10.37 -12.19 2.14
C THR A 199 -10.97 -10.88 1.63
N VAL A 200 -10.85 -10.59 0.32
CA VAL A 200 -11.50 -9.43 -0.31
C VAL A 200 -13.02 -9.56 -0.30
N VAL A 201 -13.58 -10.76 -0.54
CA VAL A 201 -15.03 -11.02 -0.44
C VAL A 201 -15.52 -10.82 1.00
N ILE A 202 -14.80 -11.31 2.00
CA ILE A 202 -15.13 -11.07 3.41
C ILE A 202 -15.16 -9.58 3.73
N ALA A 203 -14.14 -8.82 3.28
CA ALA A 203 -14.08 -7.38 3.45
C ALA A 203 -15.22 -6.65 2.72
N LEU A 204 -15.57 -7.11 1.50
CA LEU A 204 -16.72 -6.61 0.72
C LEU A 204 -18.03 -6.83 1.44
N MET A 205 -18.26 -8.05 1.94
CA MET A 205 -19.49 -8.39 2.69
C MET A 205 -19.58 -7.58 3.98
N ALA A 206 -18.49 -7.45 4.74
CA ALA A 206 -18.44 -6.57 5.90
C ALA A 206 -18.78 -5.12 5.53
N GLY A 207 -18.18 -4.59 4.45
CA GLY A 207 -18.47 -3.25 3.94
C GLY A 207 -19.91 -3.07 3.49
N LEU A 208 -20.52 -4.08 2.86
CA LEU A 208 -21.90 -4.03 2.40
C LEU A 208 -22.90 -3.81 3.56
N PHE A 209 -22.66 -4.44 4.70
CA PHE A 209 -23.55 -4.36 5.86
C PHE A 209 -23.18 -3.26 6.85
N ILE A 210 -21.88 -3.00 7.06
CA ILE A 210 -21.37 -2.19 8.17
C ILE A 210 -20.90 -0.80 7.72
N ALA A 211 -20.35 -0.65 6.48
CA ALA A 211 -19.75 0.61 6.05
C ALA A 211 -20.73 1.79 6.14
N PRO A 212 -20.35 2.88 6.85
CA PRO A 212 -21.18 4.08 6.95
C PRO A 212 -21.25 4.82 5.61
N GLU A 213 -22.37 5.49 5.36
CA GLU A 213 -22.44 6.49 4.30
C GLU A 213 -21.59 7.69 4.74
N THR A 214 -20.67 8.14 3.88
CA THR A 214 -19.87 9.33 4.13
C THR A 214 -20.47 10.53 3.39
N ARG A 215 -20.29 11.74 3.94
CA ARG A 215 -20.74 12.97 3.27
C ARG A 215 -20.01 13.10 1.93
N ARG A 216 -20.77 13.40 0.89
CA ARG A 216 -20.24 13.75 -0.42
C ARG A 216 -19.83 15.23 -0.39
N ARG A 217 -18.67 15.54 -0.92
CA ARG A 217 -18.21 16.92 -1.10
C ARG A 217 -18.55 17.35 -2.53
N SER A 218 -19.50 18.26 -2.69
CA SER A 218 -19.80 18.89 -3.98
C SER A 218 -18.77 19.97 -4.28
N GLY A 219 -18.38 20.11 -5.56
CA GLY A 219 -17.52 21.21 -6.01
C GLY A 219 -16.01 20.90 -6.11
N ILE A 220 -15.55 19.70 -5.75
CA ILE A 220 -14.16 19.30 -5.96
C ILE A 220 -13.96 18.93 -7.45
N ARG A 221 -13.16 19.71 -8.18
CA ARG A 221 -12.72 19.33 -9.52
C ARG A 221 -11.63 18.26 -9.43
N PHE A 222 -11.76 17.27 -10.29
CA PHE A 222 -10.80 16.17 -10.38
C PHE A 222 -9.64 16.56 -11.31
N ASP A 223 -8.41 16.48 -10.82
CA ASP A 223 -7.21 16.73 -11.62
C ASP A 223 -6.82 15.50 -12.44
N ILE A 224 -7.57 15.21 -13.50
CA ILE A 224 -7.26 14.12 -14.43
C ILE A 224 -5.90 14.35 -15.13
N PRO A 225 -5.58 15.57 -15.64
CA PRO A 225 -4.28 15.82 -16.26
C PRO A 225 -3.10 15.56 -15.32
N GLY A 226 -3.20 16.00 -14.04
CA GLY A 226 -2.17 15.73 -13.03
C GLY A 226 -1.98 14.23 -12.77
N ALA A 227 -3.08 13.48 -12.63
CA ALA A 227 -3.03 12.04 -12.42
C ALA A 227 -2.41 11.29 -13.61
N ILE A 228 -2.75 11.65 -14.84
CA ILE A 228 -2.19 11.03 -16.06
C ILE A 228 -0.70 11.35 -16.19
N THR A 229 -0.33 12.63 -16.04
CA THR A 229 1.08 13.05 -16.18
C THR A 229 1.97 12.44 -15.10
N LEU A 230 1.47 12.32 -13.86
CA LEU A 230 2.17 11.62 -12.78
C LEU A 230 2.34 10.13 -13.12
N GLY A 231 1.26 9.46 -13.54
CA GLY A 231 1.26 8.04 -13.88
C GLY A 231 2.23 7.71 -15.02
N LEU A 232 2.21 8.51 -16.10
CA LEU A 232 3.13 8.36 -17.23
C LEU A 232 4.58 8.66 -16.81
N GLY A 233 4.78 9.68 -15.96
CA GLY A 233 6.11 10.06 -15.49
C GLY A 233 6.75 8.99 -14.61
N VAL A 234 6.06 8.56 -13.57
CA VAL A 234 6.56 7.53 -12.64
C VAL A 234 6.61 6.16 -13.32
N GLY A 235 5.56 5.79 -14.08
CA GLY A 235 5.51 4.54 -14.82
C GLY A 235 6.60 4.42 -15.88
N GLY A 236 6.82 5.49 -16.66
CA GLY A 236 7.90 5.57 -17.66
C GLY A 236 9.28 5.47 -17.01
N LEU A 237 9.50 6.16 -15.88
CA LEU A 237 10.78 6.11 -15.16
C LEU A 237 11.09 4.69 -14.67
N LEU A 238 10.11 4.02 -14.05
CA LEU A 238 10.28 2.66 -13.57
C LEU A 238 10.49 1.67 -14.72
N LEU A 239 9.76 1.83 -15.82
CA LEU A 239 9.94 0.99 -17.01
C LEU A 239 11.34 1.18 -17.59
N ALA A 240 11.81 2.42 -17.73
CA ALA A 240 13.14 2.71 -18.23
C ALA A 240 14.25 2.09 -17.35
N ILE A 241 14.18 2.28 -16.04
CA ILE A 241 15.18 1.75 -15.10
C ILE A 241 15.16 0.21 -15.08
N ASN A 242 13.99 -0.40 -15.01
CA ASN A 242 13.88 -1.85 -14.88
C ASN A 242 14.23 -2.57 -16.20
N ARG A 243 13.76 -2.07 -17.34
CA ARG A 243 13.98 -2.71 -18.64
C ARG A 243 15.26 -2.27 -19.33
N GLY A 244 15.83 -1.12 -18.94
CA GLY A 244 17.09 -0.65 -19.51
C GLY A 244 18.24 -1.64 -19.38
N ILE A 245 18.33 -2.36 -18.27
CA ILE A 245 19.35 -3.39 -18.04
C ILE A 245 19.07 -4.67 -18.86
N SER A 246 17.80 -5.10 -18.97
CA SER A 246 17.45 -6.38 -19.61
C SER A 246 17.22 -6.27 -21.12
N TRP A 247 16.62 -5.16 -21.59
CA TRP A 247 16.35 -4.94 -23.02
C TRP A 247 17.40 -4.08 -23.71
N GLY A 248 18.31 -3.47 -22.93
CA GLY A 248 19.29 -2.48 -23.39
C GLY A 248 18.74 -1.06 -23.41
N TRP A 249 19.60 -0.11 -23.10
CA TRP A 249 19.25 1.32 -23.05
C TRP A 249 18.96 1.92 -24.44
N THR A 250 19.34 1.23 -25.52
CA THR A 250 19.06 1.60 -26.91
C THR A 250 17.73 1.06 -27.44
N ASN A 251 17.03 0.21 -26.68
CA ASN A 251 15.72 -0.29 -27.08
C ASN A 251 14.74 0.89 -27.22
N PRO A 252 13.98 1.00 -28.33
CA PRO A 252 13.08 2.11 -28.59
C PRO A 252 12.06 2.36 -27.47
N ILE A 253 11.53 1.29 -26.87
CA ILE A 253 10.54 1.38 -25.77
C ILE A 253 11.19 1.96 -24.52
N VAL A 254 12.40 1.50 -24.18
CA VAL A 254 13.16 2.00 -23.02
C VAL A 254 13.57 3.45 -23.23
N LEU A 255 14.05 3.80 -24.42
CA LEU A 255 14.46 5.15 -24.77
C LEU A 255 13.25 6.12 -24.73
N THR A 256 12.14 5.70 -25.32
CA THR A 256 10.88 6.47 -25.29
C THR A 256 10.43 6.69 -23.85
N ALA A 257 10.44 5.66 -23.02
CA ALA A 257 10.09 5.76 -21.61
C ALA A 257 11.04 6.69 -20.84
N ALA A 258 12.34 6.60 -21.10
CA ALA A 258 13.38 7.45 -20.48
C ALA A 258 13.23 8.94 -20.84
N ILE A 259 12.71 9.24 -22.04
CA ILE A 259 12.46 10.63 -22.50
C ILE A 259 11.09 11.11 -21.99
N VAL A 260 10.04 10.29 -22.15
CA VAL A 260 8.67 10.66 -21.78
C VAL A 260 8.54 10.85 -20.26
N ALA A 261 9.24 10.07 -19.45
CA ALA A 261 9.15 10.14 -18.00
C ALA A 261 9.51 11.54 -17.45
N PRO A 262 10.70 12.12 -17.69
CA PRO A 262 11.02 13.44 -17.17
C PRO A 262 10.15 14.54 -17.78
N LEU A 263 9.76 14.43 -19.05
CA LEU A 263 8.84 15.38 -19.68
C LEU A 263 7.45 15.35 -19.02
N SER A 264 6.91 14.17 -18.75
CA SER A 264 5.63 14.00 -18.05
C SER A 264 5.70 14.51 -16.61
N LEU A 265 6.80 14.27 -15.88
CA LEU A 265 7.00 14.81 -14.54
C LEU A 265 7.13 16.34 -14.55
N ALA A 266 7.82 16.91 -15.54
CA ALA A 266 7.87 18.37 -15.71
C ALA A 266 6.50 18.96 -16.05
N LEU A 267 5.73 18.27 -16.91
CA LEU A 267 4.36 18.65 -17.23
C LEU A 267 3.44 18.53 -16.00
N PHE A 268 3.60 17.46 -15.21
CA PHE A 268 2.90 17.29 -13.94
C PHE A 268 3.09 18.50 -13.01
N VAL A 269 4.33 18.94 -12.80
CA VAL A 269 4.62 20.11 -11.96
C VAL A 269 3.96 21.38 -12.51
N ARG A 270 3.90 21.55 -13.86
CA ARG A 270 3.22 22.69 -14.49
C ARG A 270 1.69 22.62 -14.35
N VAL A 271 1.12 21.43 -14.49
CA VAL A 271 -0.32 21.20 -14.32
C VAL A 271 -0.72 21.47 -12.88
N GLU A 272 -0.01 20.88 -11.91
CA GLU A 272 -0.23 21.09 -10.47
C GLU A 272 -0.14 22.57 -10.06
N ALA A 273 0.79 23.33 -10.68
CA ALA A 273 0.93 24.76 -10.41
C ALA A 273 -0.24 25.61 -10.89
N ARG A 274 -1.09 25.09 -11.78
CA ARG A 274 -2.24 25.79 -12.37
C ARG A 274 -3.59 25.24 -11.93
N THR A 275 -3.60 24.11 -11.23
CA THR A 275 -4.82 23.42 -10.77
C THR A 275 -5.31 24.04 -9.46
N GLU A 276 -6.63 24.31 -9.36
CA GLU A 276 -7.26 24.86 -8.14
C GLU A 276 -7.22 23.86 -6.96
N ALA A 277 -7.25 22.56 -7.25
CA ALA A 277 -7.21 21.49 -6.24
C ALA A 277 -6.13 20.45 -6.60
N PRO A 278 -4.83 20.82 -6.46
CA PRO A 278 -3.71 19.98 -6.87
C PRO A 278 -3.63 18.70 -6.05
N LEU A 279 -3.08 17.63 -6.66
CA LEU A 279 -2.76 16.37 -5.96
C LEU A 279 -1.58 16.58 -5.01
N LEU A 280 -0.60 17.37 -5.43
CA LEU A 280 0.60 17.74 -4.69
C LEU A 280 0.83 19.24 -4.80
N PRO A 281 0.37 20.06 -3.83
CA PRO A 281 0.53 21.52 -3.91
C PRO A 281 1.99 21.92 -4.05
N PRO A 282 2.38 22.68 -5.07
CA PRO A 282 3.75 23.14 -5.28
C PRO A 282 4.26 24.00 -4.10
N SER A 283 3.34 24.67 -3.39
CA SER A 283 3.65 25.42 -2.17
C SER A 283 4.21 24.54 -1.06
N LEU A 284 3.69 23.32 -0.88
CA LEU A 284 4.22 22.33 0.06
C LEU A 284 5.55 21.76 -0.41
N MET A 285 5.67 21.45 -1.71
CA MET A 285 6.91 20.91 -2.29
C MET A 285 8.10 21.90 -2.22
N ARG A 286 7.86 23.19 -2.13
CA ARG A 286 8.91 24.21 -1.91
C ARG A 286 9.35 24.31 -0.45
N ARG A 287 8.56 23.83 0.51
CA ARG A 287 8.90 23.86 1.94
C ARG A 287 9.93 22.76 2.24
N LYS A 288 11.16 23.15 2.60
CA LYS A 288 12.23 22.21 2.97
C LYS A 288 11.84 21.28 4.13
N ALA A 289 10.99 21.75 5.04
CA ALA A 289 10.45 20.98 6.16
C ALA A 289 9.55 19.82 5.70
N PHE A 290 8.90 19.93 4.54
CA PHE A 290 8.09 18.88 3.92
C PHE A 290 8.94 17.99 3.00
N THR A 291 9.73 18.58 2.10
CA THR A 291 10.43 17.85 1.02
C THR A 291 11.57 16.98 1.55
N ARG A 292 12.33 17.44 2.56
CA ARG A 292 13.46 16.67 3.11
C ARG A 292 13.01 15.34 3.74
N PRO A 293 12.00 15.31 4.64
CA PRO A 293 11.47 14.05 5.16
C PRO A 293 10.88 13.14 4.05
N MET A 294 10.24 13.72 3.03
CA MET A 294 9.72 12.99 1.89
C MET A 294 10.82 12.29 1.08
N LEU A 295 11.93 12.99 0.80
CA LEU A 295 13.09 12.39 0.13
C LEU A 295 13.74 11.29 1.00
N ALA A 296 13.85 11.52 2.30
CA ALA A 296 14.33 10.51 3.23
C ALA A 296 13.44 9.26 3.22
N GLN A 297 12.12 9.44 3.18
CA GLN A 297 11.16 8.34 3.04
C GLN A 297 11.34 7.59 1.72
N ALA A 298 11.51 8.30 0.59
CA ALA A 298 11.71 7.67 -0.72
C ALA A 298 12.97 6.79 -0.74
N VAL A 299 14.10 7.30 -0.25
CA VAL A 299 15.37 6.55 -0.18
C VAL A 299 15.24 5.33 0.74
N LEU A 300 14.66 5.52 1.94
CA LEU A 300 14.43 4.44 2.90
C LEU A 300 13.56 3.35 2.29
N GLN A 301 12.47 3.73 1.64
CA GLN A 301 11.50 2.80 1.07
C GLN A 301 12.06 2.03 -0.13
N SER A 302 12.86 2.68 -0.97
CA SER A 302 13.54 2.02 -2.10
C SER A 302 14.46 0.89 -1.60
N GLY A 303 15.29 1.15 -0.60
CA GLY A 303 16.14 0.12 0.01
C GLY A 303 15.32 -0.96 0.73
N TYR A 304 14.28 -0.56 1.46
CA TYR A 304 13.42 -1.48 2.19
C TYR A 304 12.67 -2.44 1.25
N MET A 305 12.05 -1.93 0.18
CA MET A 305 11.32 -2.76 -0.79
C MET A 305 12.26 -3.58 -1.68
N GLY A 306 13.38 -3.02 -2.10
CA GLY A 306 14.40 -3.76 -2.83
C GLY A 306 14.89 -4.98 -2.06
N ALA A 307 15.22 -4.81 -0.77
CA ALA A 307 15.62 -5.92 0.08
C ALA A 307 14.46 -6.92 0.35
N LEU A 308 13.19 -6.47 0.39
CA LEU A 308 12.04 -7.36 0.54
C LEU A 308 11.89 -8.32 -0.64
N VAL A 309 12.11 -7.81 -1.86
CA VAL A 309 11.98 -8.60 -3.09
C VAL A 309 13.20 -9.50 -3.30
N MET A 310 14.42 -8.99 -3.02
CA MET A 310 15.66 -9.75 -3.27
C MET A 310 15.94 -10.85 -2.24
N ALA A 311 15.53 -10.67 -0.99
CA ALA A 311 15.85 -11.62 0.08
C ALA A 311 15.33 -13.04 -0.17
N PRO A 312 14.10 -13.27 -0.64
CA PRO A 312 13.63 -14.62 -0.98
C PRO A 312 14.46 -15.29 -2.07
N PHE A 313 14.80 -14.57 -3.15
CA PHE A 313 15.65 -15.11 -4.21
C PHE A 313 17.02 -15.52 -3.68
N LEU A 314 17.62 -14.70 -2.81
CA LEU A 314 18.90 -15.04 -2.19
C LEU A 314 18.80 -16.27 -1.29
N LEU A 315 17.76 -16.32 -0.44
CA LEU A 315 17.55 -17.45 0.48
C LEU A 315 17.29 -18.77 -0.26
N GLU A 316 16.53 -18.73 -1.34
CA GLU A 316 16.28 -19.93 -2.16
C GLU A 316 17.51 -20.30 -2.99
N ARG A 317 18.04 -19.41 -3.82
CA ARG A 317 19.09 -19.72 -4.80
C ARG A 317 20.47 -19.94 -4.17
N ARG A 318 20.77 -19.30 -3.03
CA ARG A 318 22.06 -19.43 -2.34
C ARG A 318 22.10 -20.46 -1.23
N TRP A 319 20.99 -20.62 -0.48
CA TRP A 319 20.91 -21.50 0.66
C TRP A 319 19.94 -22.68 0.46
N GLY A 320 19.21 -22.72 -0.65
CA GLY A 320 18.29 -23.82 -0.98
C GLY A 320 17.07 -23.90 -0.05
N PHE A 321 16.65 -22.74 0.55
CA PHE A 321 15.56 -22.76 1.50
C PHE A 321 14.21 -22.95 0.81
N ARG A 322 13.36 -23.75 1.45
CA ARG A 322 11.97 -23.91 1.03
C ARG A 322 11.15 -22.64 1.39
N PRO A 323 10.04 -22.36 0.70
CA PRO A 323 9.21 -21.18 0.95
C PRO A 323 8.79 -20.98 2.41
N THR A 324 8.44 -22.04 3.13
CA THR A 324 8.12 -21.98 4.57
C THR A 324 9.29 -21.47 5.40
N ILE A 325 10.51 -21.98 5.13
CA ILE A 325 11.72 -21.56 5.85
C ILE A 325 12.06 -20.11 5.49
N ILE A 326 11.92 -19.72 4.22
CA ILE A 326 12.09 -18.33 3.77
C ILE A 326 11.15 -17.41 4.53
N GLY A 327 9.87 -17.80 4.63
CA GLY A 327 8.88 -17.05 5.39
C GLY A 327 9.29 -16.85 6.85
N LEU A 328 9.69 -17.93 7.53
CA LEU A 328 10.14 -17.87 8.94
C LEU A 328 11.43 -17.06 9.10
N ALA A 329 12.40 -17.22 8.20
CA ALA A 329 13.66 -16.48 8.20
C ALA A 329 13.46 -14.97 8.01
N MET A 330 12.43 -14.54 7.28
CA MET A 330 12.10 -13.14 7.06
C MET A 330 11.24 -12.51 8.17
N LEU A 331 10.69 -13.31 9.08
CA LEU A 331 9.79 -12.85 10.14
C LEU A 331 10.43 -11.86 11.14
N PRO A 332 11.72 -11.98 11.53
CA PRO A 332 12.35 -11.00 12.41
C PRO A 332 12.33 -9.57 11.89
N ARG A 333 12.30 -9.37 10.58
CA ARG A 333 12.28 -8.05 9.93
C ARG A 333 11.01 -7.24 10.24
N PRO A 334 9.76 -7.70 9.98
CA PRO A 334 8.56 -6.96 10.33
C PRO A 334 8.35 -6.88 11.85
N LEU A 335 8.79 -7.85 12.63
CA LEU A 335 8.73 -7.79 14.09
C LEU A 335 9.64 -6.70 14.66
N SER A 336 10.89 -6.62 14.21
CA SER A 336 11.82 -5.56 14.61
C SER A 336 11.32 -4.18 14.13
N PHE A 337 10.72 -4.10 12.94
CA PHE A 337 10.07 -2.88 12.46
C PHE A 337 8.98 -2.40 13.44
N ALA A 338 8.03 -3.27 13.79
CA ALA A 338 6.92 -2.92 14.68
C ALA A 338 7.41 -2.51 16.09
N PHE A 339 8.39 -3.22 16.62
CA PHE A 339 9.01 -2.90 17.93
C PHE A 339 9.73 -1.56 17.89
N CYS A 340 10.59 -1.34 16.91
CA CYS A 340 11.38 -0.12 16.80
C CYS A 340 10.54 1.11 16.38
N ALA A 341 9.41 0.93 15.70
CA ALA A 341 8.48 2.02 15.42
C ALA A 341 7.92 2.60 16.73
N ARG A 342 7.64 1.76 17.72
CA ARG A 342 7.20 2.22 19.05
C ARG A 342 8.31 2.96 19.79
N LEU A 343 9.55 2.48 19.69
CA LEU A 343 10.72 3.17 20.27
C LEU A 343 10.96 4.53 19.61
N GLY A 344 10.89 4.61 18.28
CA GLY A 344 11.05 5.85 17.53
C GLY A 344 10.02 6.90 17.93
N SER A 345 8.75 6.51 18.03
CA SER A 345 7.66 7.41 18.50
C SER A 345 7.90 7.94 19.92
N HIS A 346 8.52 7.14 20.78
CA HIS A 346 8.82 7.54 22.15
C HIS A 346 10.06 8.43 22.24
N HIS A 347 11.07 8.21 21.39
CA HIS A 347 12.31 8.97 21.39
C HIS A 347 12.21 10.31 20.64
N ASP A 348 11.32 10.43 19.66
CA ASP A 348 11.15 11.63 18.85
C ASP A 348 10.92 12.92 19.69
N PRO A 349 9.97 12.95 20.66
CA PRO A 349 9.76 14.12 21.52
C PRO A 349 10.94 14.43 22.45
N ARG A 350 11.74 13.41 22.79
CA ARG A 350 12.82 13.54 23.78
C ARG A 350 14.15 13.97 23.18
N HIS A 351 14.49 13.46 22.01
CA HIS A 351 15.81 13.63 21.38
C HIS A 351 15.77 14.49 20.13
N GLY A 352 14.56 14.81 19.65
CA GLY A 352 14.30 15.60 18.44
C GLY A 352 14.37 14.78 17.16
N ALA A 353 13.51 15.13 16.22
CA ALA A 353 13.28 14.43 14.95
C ALA A 353 14.57 14.18 14.13
N ARG A 354 15.50 15.16 14.14
CA ARG A 354 16.76 15.03 13.38
C ARG A 354 17.64 13.88 13.90
N ARG A 355 17.80 13.75 15.21
CA ARG A 355 18.63 12.69 15.81
C ARG A 355 18.01 11.32 15.56
N VAL A 356 16.70 11.17 15.76
CA VAL A 356 15.98 9.93 15.49
C VAL A 356 16.08 9.54 14.02
N ALA A 357 15.92 10.50 13.10
CA ALA A 357 16.05 10.26 11.68
C ALA A 357 17.47 9.81 11.27
N VAL A 358 18.50 10.50 11.75
CA VAL A 358 19.90 10.17 11.44
C VAL A 358 20.28 8.80 12.01
N THR A 359 19.96 8.51 13.28
CA THR A 359 20.27 7.20 13.87
C THR A 359 19.54 6.06 13.16
N GLY A 360 18.26 6.22 12.84
CA GLY A 360 17.50 5.21 12.09
C GLY A 360 18.05 4.96 10.68
N MET A 361 18.47 6.03 9.98
CA MET A 361 19.12 5.91 8.65
C MET A 361 20.48 5.23 8.74
N LEU A 362 21.29 5.52 9.74
CA LEU A 362 22.59 4.86 9.94
C LEU A 362 22.41 3.37 10.26
N VAL A 363 21.45 3.03 11.13
CA VAL A 363 21.11 1.63 11.41
C VAL A 363 20.63 0.93 10.14
N PHE A 364 19.80 1.57 9.32
CA PHE A 364 19.34 1.01 8.07
C PHE A 364 20.48 0.84 7.04
N ALA A 365 21.38 1.82 6.93
CA ALA A 365 22.55 1.73 6.05
C ALA A 365 23.47 0.57 6.48
N LEU A 366 23.79 0.47 7.78
CA LEU A 366 24.56 -0.66 8.33
C LEU A 366 23.88 -2.00 8.03
N ALA A 367 22.56 -2.06 8.17
CA ALA A 367 21.77 -3.25 7.86
C ALA A 367 21.94 -3.70 6.40
N MET A 368 21.91 -2.76 5.46
CA MET A 368 22.14 -3.06 4.03
C MET A 368 23.54 -3.57 3.76
N VAL A 369 24.55 -2.99 4.42
CA VAL A 369 25.94 -3.46 4.31
C VAL A 369 26.08 -4.88 4.86
N LEU A 370 25.54 -5.15 6.05
CA LEU A 370 25.60 -6.49 6.65
C LEU A 370 24.85 -7.52 5.79
N ALA A 371 23.65 -7.19 5.28
CA ALA A 371 22.93 -8.07 4.37
C ALA A 371 23.73 -8.34 3.08
N GLY A 372 24.38 -7.33 2.53
CA GLY A 372 25.24 -7.47 1.35
C GLY A 372 26.46 -8.37 1.62
N ILE A 373 27.15 -8.17 2.73
CA ILE A 373 28.31 -9.02 3.16
C ILE A 373 27.82 -10.45 3.39
N GLY A 374 26.74 -10.64 4.15
CA GLY A 374 26.16 -11.95 4.44
C GLY A 374 25.75 -12.69 3.17
N ALA A 375 25.17 -12.00 2.21
CA ALA A 375 24.81 -12.56 0.90
C ALA A 375 26.07 -12.94 0.08
N HIS A 376 27.08 -12.07 0.05
CA HIS A 376 28.34 -12.31 -0.70
C HIS A 376 29.14 -13.47 -0.13
N GLN A 377 29.39 -13.47 1.18
CA GLN A 377 30.18 -14.49 1.89
C GLN A 377 29.41 -15.77 2.22
N ARG A 378 28.12 -15.86 1.89
CA ARG A 378 27.21 -16.95 2.27
C ARG A 378 27.05 -17.12 3.79
N TRP A 379 27.21 -16.05 4.56
CA TRP A 379 27.04 -16.07 6.03
C TRP A 379 25.57 -15.79 6.35
N LEU A 380 24.79 -16.86 6.52
CA LEU A 380 23.34 -16.77 6.73
C LEU A 380 22.98 -15.89 7.94
N PHE A 381 23.63 -16.08 9.08
CA PHE A 381 23.33 -15.31 10.29
C PHE A 381 23.60 -13.81 10.12
N VAL A 382 24.66 -13.43 9.39
CA VAL A 382 24.95 -12.01 9.07
C VAL A 382 23.90 -11.43 8.14
N PHE A 383 23.45 -12.19 7.14
CA PHE A 383 22.36 -11.80 6.26
C PHE A 383 21.05 -11.57 7.02
N LEU A 384 20.66 -12.52 7.87
CA LEU A 384 19.44 -12.42 8.68
C LEU A 384 19.51 -11.29 9.72
N ALA A 385 20.68 -11.09 10.36
CA ALA A 385 20.90 -9.96 11.26
C ALA A 385 20.77 -8.62 10.49
N GLY A 386 21.31 -8.52 9.28
CA GLY A 386 21.12 -7.39 8.40
C GLY A 386 19.63 -7.16 8.08
N ALA A 387 18.89 -8.21 7.72
CA ALA A 387 17.46 -8.12 7.45
C ALA A 387 16.66 -7.64 8.68
N MET A 388 16.98 -8.15 9.87
CA MET A 388 16.36 -7.73 11.13
C MET A 388 16.67 -6.26 11.44
N LEU A 389 17.92 -5.83 11.30
CA LEU A 389 18.34 -4.45 11.51
C LEU A 389 17.72 -3.50 10.49
N ALA A 390 17.48 -3.95 9.25
CA ALA A 390 16.76 -3.16 8.24
C ALA A 390 15.32 -2.88 8.68
N GLY A 391 14.65 -3.87 9.27
CA GLY A 391 13.36 -3.69 9.92
C GLY A 391 13.44 -2.67 11.07
N ALA A 392 14.42 -2.84 11.95
CA ALA A 392 14.63 -1.97 13.11
C ALA A 392 14.87 -0.50 12.70
N GLY A 393 15.81 -0.24 11.79
CA GLY A 393 16.15 1.10 11.34
C GLY A 393 14.98 1.79 10.64
N SER A 394 14.30 1.07 9.72
CA SER A 394 13.13 1.62 9.02
C SER A 394 11.94 1.85 9.96
N GLY A 395 11.69 0.95 10.90
CA GLY A 395 10.63 1.12 11.90
C GLY A 395 10.90 2.32 12.81
N TYR A 396 12.13 2.48 13.27
CA TYR A 396 12.53 3.55 14.18
C TYR A 396 12.33 4.96 13.60
N ILE A 397 12.63 5.15 12.31
CA ILE A 397 12.54 6.45 11.64
C ILE A 397 11.14 6.80 11.14
N ARG A 398 10.31 5.82 10.80
CA ARG A 398 9.04 6.04 10.10
C ARG A 398 8.04 6.95 10.81
N PRO A 399 7.79 6.81 12.13
CA PRO A 399 6.90 7.72 12.85
C PRO A 399 7.39 9.17 12.82
N THR A 400 8.69 9.37 12.95
CA THR A 400 9.32 10.69 12.91
C THR A 400 9.17 11.37 11.56
N ILE A 401 9.35 10.62 10.46
CA ILE A 401 9.10 11.14 9.11
C ILE A 401 7.62 11.50 8.95
N ALA A 402 6.71 10.62 9.39
CA ALA A 402 5.28 10.88 9.31
C ALA A 402 4.89 12.16 10.06
N ASN A 403 5.37 12.32 11.30
CA ASN A 403 5.15 13.53 12.10
C ASN A 403 5.72 14.78 11.42
N ALA A 404 6.94 14.70 10.89
CA ALA A 404 7.57 15.83 10.22
C ALA A 404 6.79 16.28 8.97
N VAL A 405 6.31 15.33 8.16
CA VAL A 405 5.53 15.61 6.94
C VAL A 405 4.17 16.21 7.29
N THR A 406 3.43 15.61 8.25
CA THR A 406 2.12 16.10 8.66
C THR A 406 2.20 17.46 9.34
N SER A 407 3.18 17.70 10.21
CA SER A 407 3.39 19.00 10.84
C SER A 407 3.79 20.09 9.83
N ALA A 408 4.53 19.75 8.78
CA ALA A 408 4.91 20.70 7.74
C ALA A 408 3.76 21.05 6.79
N ALA A 409 2.79 20.15 6.61
CA ALA A 409 1.60 20.37 5.81
C ALA A 409 0.59 21.30 6.50
N GLY A 410 0.43 21.16 7.83
CA GLY A 410 -0.61 21.86 8.60
C GLY A 410 -1.95 21.14 8.58
N ASP A 411 -2.90 21.63 9.39
CA ASP A 411 -4.19 20.95 9.61
C ASP A 411 -5.07 20.89 8.36
N ASP A 412 -4.97 21.87 7.46
CA ASP A 412 -5.77 21.95 6.25
C ASP A 412 -5.33 20.93 5.17
N ASP A 413 -4.05 20.55 5.15
CA ASP A 413 -3.41 19.72 4.13
C ASP A 413 -3.04 18.31 4.62
N LEU A 414 -3.55 17.86 5.77
CA LEU A 414 -3.24 16.53 6.34
C LEU A 414 -3.59 15.37 5.39
N GLY A 415 -4.68 15.50 4.64
CA GLY A 415 -5.08 14.51 3.63
C GLY A 415 -4.05 14.41 2.48
N ILE A 416 -3.54 15.55 2.04
CA ILE A 416 -2.50 15.64 0.99
C ILE A 416 -1.18 15.07 1.51
N ALA A 417 -0.80 15.39 2.74
CA ALA A 417 0.40 14.84 3.38
C ALA A 417 0.35 13.32 3.48
N GLY A 418 -0.77 12.77 3.93
CA GLY A 418 -0.99 11.32 4.00
C GLY A 418 -0.98 10.65 2.61
N GLY A 419 -1.63 11.26 1.62
CA GLY A 419 -1.61 10.81 0.22
C GLY A 419 -0.20 10.81 -0.36
N SER A 420 0.54 11.89 -0.16
CA SER A 420 1.93 12.03 -0.62
C SER A 420 2.85 10.98 -0.01
N MET A 421 2.69 10.69 1.28
CA MET A 421 3.45 9.63 1.95
C MET A 421 3.14 8.24 1.39
N ASN A 422 1.87 7.95 1.12
CA ASN A 422 1.46 6.66 0.53
C ASN A 422 1.98 6.48 -0.90
N MET A 423 2.16 7.56 -1.67
CA MET A 423 2.77 7.50 -3.00
C MET A 423 4.24 7.09 -2.98
N LEU A 424 4.97 7.40 -1.88
CA LEU A 424 6.38 7.06 -1.72
C LEU A 424 6.60 5.71 -1.01
N GLN A 425 5.55 4.99 -0.65
CA GLN A 425 5.58 3.66 -0.06
C GLN A 425 5.45 2.56 -1.09
#